data_f94413859efaf7df149e37e5c0f94646
#
_entry.id   f94413859efaf7df149e37e5c0f94646
#
_cell.length_a   1.000
_cell.length_b   1.000
_cell.length_c   1.000
_cell.angle_alpha   90.00
_cell.angle_beta   90.00
_cell.angle_gamma   90.00
#
_symmetry.space_group_name_H-M   'P 1'
#
loop_
_entity.id
_entity.type
_entity.pdbx_description
1 polymer ?
#
loop_
_entity_poly.entity_id
_entity_poly.type
_entity_poly.pdbx_seq_one_letter_code
_entity_poly.pdbx_strand_id
1 'polypeptide(L)'
;AFDDGFREYIKRWAFKHPYPAAFFRTMEDASGVDLDWFWRGWFYTNDHTDIALDAVRQFTLVSRDPAVEKPLAKRAKDARPETLTHQRNATAPTRVDEYPELKDFYNRFDEATVLPSDTKKFETLVKELTKDKIPPALLKTVRNFYLVELSNLGGLVMPVILKVDYTDGSTEELRLPAEIWRVDN
;
A
#
# COMPACT_ATOMS: atom_id res chain seq x y z
N ALA A 1 26.41 -8.13 19.32
CA ALA A 1 25.23 -8.24 20.22
C ALA A 1 25.19 -9.58 20.96
N PHE A 2 25.12 -10.73 20.25
CA PHE A 2 25.05 -12.06 20.93
C PHE A 2 26.26 -12.31 21.83
N ASP A 3 27.46 -12.11 21.33
CA ASP A 3 28.71 -12.33 22.09
C ASP A 3 28.79 -11.45 23.34
N ASP A 4 28.27 -10.24 23.29
CA ASP A 4 28.29 -9.33 24.42
C ASP A 4 27.29 -9.80 25.50
N GLY A 5 26.09 -10.22 25.08
CA GLY A 5 25.11 -10.84 25.96
C GLY A 5 25.64 -12.12 26.61
N PHE A 6 26.31 -12.97 25.85
CA PHE A 6 26.88 -14.19 26.35
C PHE A 6 28.04 -13.95 27.34
N ARG A 7 28.89 -12.96 27.08
CA ARG A 7 29.92 -12.54 28.06
C ARG A 7 29.30 -12.03 29.35
N GLU A 8 28.21 -11.26 29.25
CA GLU A 8 27.51 -10.77 30.43
C GLU A 8 26.86 -11.93 31.21
N TYR A 9 26.30 -12.91 30.50
CA TYR A 9 25.77 -14.12 31.12
C TYR A 9 26.84 -14.87 31.88
N ILE A 10 28.04 -15.09 31.32
CA ILE A 10 29.15 -15.74 32.00
C ILE A 10 29.54 -14.96 33.27
N LYS A 11 29.66 -13.64 33.21
CA LYS A 11 29.99 -12.80 34.38
C LYS A 11 28.98 -12.91 35.48
N ARG A 12 27.68 -12.89 35.19
CA ARG A 12 26.60 -12.93 36.20
C ARG A 12 26.45 -14.30 36.83
N TRP A 13 26.67 -15.35 36.08
CA TRP A 13 26.28 -16.69 36.42
C TRP A 13 27.44 -17.68 36.61
N ALA A 14 28.69 -17.27 36.38
CA ALA A 14 29.86 -18.11 36.65
C ALA A 14 29.81 -18.67 38.08
N PHE A 15 30.04 -19.97 38.21
CA PHE A 15 30.02 -20.71 39.49
C PHE A 15 28.64 -20.73 40.21
N LYS A 16 27.56 -20.39 39.53
CA LYS A 16 26.18 -20.45 40.02
C LYS A 16 25.39 -21.52 39.24
N HIS A 17 24.18 -21.77 39.65
CA HIS A 17 23.25 -22.72 38.99
C HIS A 17 22.08 -21.96 38.33
N PRO A 18 22.26 -21.37 37.17
CA PRO A 18 21.20 -20.62 36.50
C PRO A 18 20.13 -21.52 35.90
N TYR A 19 18.90 -21.06 35.94
CA TYR A 19 17.80 -21.64 35.18
C TYR A 19 17.79 -21.07 33.74
N PRO A 20 17.11 -21.72 32.76
CA PRO A 20 17.00 -21.21 31.40
C PRO A 20 16.52 -19.77 31.33
N ALA A 21 15.54 -19.38 32.15
CA ALA A 21 15.06 -18.02 32.25
C ALA A 21 16.15 -16.99 32.65
N ALA A 22 17.18 -17.40 33.40
CA ALA A 22 18.30 -16.52 33.73
C ALA A 22 19.16 -16.20 32.50
N PHE A 23 19.31 -17.17 31.61
CA PHE A 23 19.96 -16.94 30.30
C PHE A 23 19.16 -15.98 29.45
N PHE A 24 17.87 -16.24 29.24
CA PHE A 24 17.00 -15.42 28.40
C PHE A 24 16.98 -13.96 28.86
N ARG A 25 16.70 -13.72 30.12
CA ARG A 25 16.70 -12.36 30.70
C ARG A 25 18.07 -11.66 30.57
N THR A 26 19.16 -12.39 30.76
CA THR A 26 20.48 -11.77 30.65
C THR A 26 20.78 -11.35 29.20
N MET A 27 20.35 -12.14 28.21
CA MET A 27 20.50 -11.82 26.80
C MET A 27 19.65 -10.59 26.42
N GLU A 28 18.44 -10.49 26.93
CA GLU A 28 17.55 -9.34 26.72
C GLU A 28 18.10 -8.09 27.39
N ASP A 29 18.51 -8.19 28.65
CA ASP A 29 19.14 -7.08 29.39
C ASP A 29 20.36 -6.51 28.64
N ALA A 30 21.21 -7.38 28.12
CA ALA A 30 22.45 -7.01 27.47
C ALA A 30 22.22 -6.46 26.04
N SER A 31 21.21 -6.95 25.33
CA SER A 31 20.87 -6.52 23.96
C SER A 31 19.93 -5.32 23.93
N GLY A 32 19.14 -5.12 24.98
CA GLY A 32 18.06 -4.12 25.03
C GLY A 32 16.90 -4.44 24.07
N VAL A 33 16.78 -5.71 23.64
CA VAL A 33 15.76 -6.18 22.68
C VAL A 33 14.85 -7.18 23.38
N ASP A 34 13.53 -7.03 23.20
CA ASP A 34 12.54 -8.03 23.60
C ASP A 34 12.64 -9.25 22.67
N LEU A 35 13.03 -10.39 23.23
CA LEU A 35 13.20 -11.66 22.54
C LEU A 35 12.24 -12.75 23.06
N ASP A 36 11.21 -12.38 23.80
CA ASP A 36 10.23 -13.33 24.36
C ASP A 36 9.62 -14.22 23.27
N TRP A 37 9.31 -13.63 22.10
CA TRP A 37 8.79 -14.36 20.94
C TRP A 37 9.78 -15.42 20.44
N PHE A 38 11.09 -15.10 20.45
CA PHE A 38 12.16 -15.99 20.02
C PHE A 38 12.33 -17.15 21.01
N TRP A 39 12.47 -16.84 22.31
CA TRP A 39 12.65 -17.88 23.34
C TRP A 39 11.47 -18.82 23.39
N ARG A 40 10.24 -18.29 23.33
CA ARG A 40 9.03 -19.10 23.33
C ARG A 40 8.98 -20.04 22.14
N GLY A 41 9.21 -19.55 20.93
CA GLY A 41 9.12 -20.35 19.72
C GLY A 41 10.21 -21.42 19.64
N TRP A 42 11.47 -21.02 19.85
CA TRP A 42 12.61 -21.91 19.64
C TRP A 42 12.86 -22.92 20.77
N PHE A 43 12.42 -22.65 21.98
CA PHE A 43 12.73 -23.48 23.14
C PHE A 43 11.52 -24.20 23.73
N TYR A 44 10.31 -23.75 23.43
CA TYR A 44 9.11 -24.26 24.11
C TYR A 44 8.03 -24.79 23.14
N THR A 45 8.24 -24.71 21.83
CA THR A 45 7.32 -25.27 20.83
C THR A 45 8.05 -26.19 19.86
N ASN A 46 7.28 -26.96 19.11
CA ASN A 46 7.76 -27.78 17.96
C ASN A 46 7.41 -27.13 16.63
N ASP A 47 7.07 -25.85 16.65
CA ASP A 47 6.71 -25.09 15.46
C ASP A 47 7.93 -24.92 14.55
N HIS A 48 7.68 -24.70 13.28
CA HIS A 48 8.71 -24.45 12.28
C HIS A 48 8.44 -23.15 11.53
N THR A 49 9.45 -22.65 10.85
CA THR A 49 9.32 -21.42 10.05
C THR A 49 8.67 -21.77 8.72
N ASP A 50 7.45 -21.30 8.51
CA ASP A 50 6.74 -21.40 7.24
C ASP A 50 5.81 -20.18 7.14
N ILE A 51 6.24 -19.18 6.37
CA ILE A 51 5.51 -17.92 6.18
C ILE A 51 5.10 -17.84 4.71
N ALA A 52 3.81 -17.76 4.46
CA ALA A 52 3.25 -17.61 3.13
C ALA A 52 2.91 -16.16 2.81
N LEU A 53 3.14 -15.76 1.57
CA LEU A 53 2.58 -14.56 0.97
C LEU A 53 1.29 -14.97 0.24
N ASP A 54 0.13 -14.72 0.86
CA ASP A 54 -1.16 -15.20 0.34
C ASP A 54 -1.66 -14.32 -0.81
N ALA A 55 -1.56 -13.01 -0.66
CA ALA A 55 -2.00 -12.09 -1.68
C ALA A 55 -1.29 -10.73 -1.61
N VAL A 56 -1.20 -10.10 -2.76
CA VAL A 56 -0.86 -8.68 -2.89
C VAL A 56 -1.99 -8.01 -3.68
N ARG A 57 -2.72 -7.11 -3.04
CA ARG A 57 -3.84 -6.38 -3.66
C ARG A 57 -3.47 -4.92 -3.82
N GLN A 58 -3.60 -4.43 -5.04
CA GLN A 58 -3.39 -3.02 -5.35
C GLN A 58 -4.72 -2.26 -5.29
N PHE A 59 -4.72 -1.15 -4.59
CA PHE A 59 -5.83 -0.19 -4.55
C PHE A 59 -5.33 1.15 -5.07
N THR A 60 -6.06 1.70 -6.02
CA THR A 60 -5.80 3.06 -6.51
C THR A 60 -6.83 4.01 -5.93
N LEU A 61 -6.37 5.04 -5.26
CA LEU A 61 -7.27 6.07 -4.75
C LEU A 61 -7.66 7.00 -5.90
N VAL A 62 -8.97 7.09 -6.18
CA VAL A 62 -9.53 8.03 -7.14
C VAL A 62 -9.92 9.29 -6.39
N SER A 63 -9.42 10.43 -6.82
CA SER A 63 -9.63 11.72 -6.14
C SER A 63 -11.10 12.15 -6.14
N ARG A 64 -11.87 11.73 -7.14
CA ARG A 64 -13.23 12.22 -7.45
C ARG A 64 -13.34 13.73 -7.63
N ASP A 65 -12.20 14.44 -7.61
CA ASP A 65 -12.15 15.85 -7.93
C ASP A 65 -12.35 16.01 -9.45
N PRO A 66 -13.42 16.65 -9.90
CA PRO A 66 -13.70 16.80 -11.32
C PRO A 66 -12.60 17.57 -12.07
N ALA A 67 -11.88 18.45 -11.38
CA ALA A 67 -10.74 19.17 -11.96
C ALA A 67 -9.55 18.27 -12.28
N VAL A 68 -9.42 17.13 -11.58
CA VAL A 68 -8.36 16.13 -11.79
C VAL A 68 -8.85 15.01 -12.70
N GLU A 69 -10.02 14.46 -12.39
CA GLU A 69 -10.54 13.25 -13.06
C GLU A 69 -10.94 13.49 -14.52
N LYS A 70 -11.59 14.62 -14.82
CA LYS A 70 -12.03 14.89 -16.19
C LYS A 70 -10.89 15.03 -17.20
N PRO A 71 -9.82 15.80 -16.92
CA PRO A 71 -8.65 15.84 -17.82
C PRO A 71 -7.95 14.48 -17.94
N LEU A 72 -7.88 13.69 -16.86
CA LEU A 72 -7.30 12.35 -16.89
C LEU A 72 -8.13 11.41 -17.75
N ALA A 73 -9.45 11.41 -17.58
CA ALA A 73 -10.35 10.60 -18.39
C ALA A 73 -10.28 10.96 -19.87
N LYS A 74 -10.21 12.25 -20.19
CA LYS A 74 -10.01 12.71 -21.57
C LYS A 74 -8.70 12.21 -22.14
N ARG A 75 -7.58 12.38 -21.43
CA ARG A 75 -6.27 11.87 -21.87
C ARG A 75 -6.29 10.36 -22.10
N ALA A 76 -6.91 9.60 -21.20
CA ALA A 76 -7.04 8.15 -21.33
C ALA A 76 -7.88 7.75 -22.53
N LYS A 77 -8.91 8.54 -22.87
CA LYS A 77 -9.74 8.35 -24.07
C LYS A 77 -8.95 8.66 -25.34
N ASP A 78 -8.23 9.79 -25.36
CA ASP A 78 -7.44 10.23 -26.50
C ASP A 78 -6.24 9.32 -26.78
N ALA A 79 -5.71 8.65 -25.75
CA ALA A 79 -4.63 7.67 -25.88
C ALA A 79 -5.07 6.31 -26.43
N ARG A 80 -6.38 6.07 -26.59
CA ARG A 80 -6.87 4.82 -27.17
C ARG A 80 -6.53 4.77 -28.67
N PRO A 81 -6.13 3.59 -29.18
CA PRO A 81 -5.93 3.44 -30.62
C PRO A 81 -7.20 3.83 -31.39
N GLU A 82 -7.01 4.57 -32.45
CA GLU A 82 -8.11 4.92 -33.34
C GLU A 82 -8.73 3.67 -33.99
N THR A 83 -10.05 3.67 -34.09
CA THR A 83 -10.76 2.59 -34.77
C THR A 83 -10.46 2.61 -36.26
N LEU A 84 -10.48 1.44 -36.91
CA LEU A 84 -10.30 1.35 -38.36
C LEU A 84 -11.27 2.24 -39.13
N THR A 85 -12.50 2.40 -38.66
CA THR A 85 -13.51 3.29 -39.26
C THR A 85 -13.07 4.74 -39.15
N HIS A 86 -12.53 5.18 -38.02
CA HIS A 86 -12.05 6.54 -37.84
C HIS A 86 -10.85 6.82 -38.76
N GLN A 87 -9.88 5.89 -38.81
CA GLN A 87 -8.72 5.99 -39.68
C GLN A 87 -9.12 6.08 -41.17
N ARG A 88 -10.10 5.28 -41.62
CA ARG A 88 -10.59 5.30 -43.02
C ARG A 88 -11.32 6.58 -43.36
N ASN A 89 -11.99 7.18 -42.41
CA ASN A 89 -12.79 8.39 -42.61
C ASN A 89 -12.05 9.69 -42.25
N ALA A 90 -10.78 9.59 -41.81
CA ALA A 90 -10.01 10.74 -41.31
C ALA A 90 -9.91 11.90 -42.35
N THR A 91 -9.98 11.60 -43.63
CA THR A 91 -9.93 12.61 -44.72
C THR A 91 -11.31 13.03 -45.23
N ALA A 92 -12.39 12.40 -44.79
CA ALA A 92 -13.74 12.74 -45.17
C ALA A 92 -14.26 13.90 -44.31
N PRO A 93 -14.73 15.01 -44.92
CA PRO A 93 -15.30 16.11 -44.16
C PRO A 93 -16.56 15.62 -43.44
N THR A 94 -16.74 16.05 -42.18
CA THR A 94 -17.98 15.81 -41.48
C THR A 94 -19.08 16.77 -41.99
N ARG A 95 -20.35 16.36 -41.78
CA ARG A 95 -21.46 17.23 -42.22
C ARG A 95 -21.44 18.61 -41.54
N VAL A 96 -20.86 18.69 -40.34
CA VAL A 96 -20.70 19.94 -39.57
C VAL A 96 -19.56 20.80 -40.16
N ASP A 97 -18.58 20.18 -40.81
CA ASP A 97 -17.53 20.91 -41.53
C ASP A 97 -18.05 21.49 -42.84
N GLU A 98 -18.93 20.75 -43.53
CA GLU A 98 -19.60 21.21 -44.76
C GLU A 98 -20.66 22.30 -44.48
N TYR A 99 -21.36 22.20 -43.34
CA TYR A 99 -22.45 23.09 -42.94
C TYR A 99 -22.20 23.61 -41.52
N PRO A 100 -21.37 24.65 -41.34
CA PRO A 100 -21.01 25.17 -40.00
C PRO A 100 -22.19 25.68 -39.17
N GLU A 101 -23.32 26.00 -39.80
CA GLU A 101 -24.55 26.42 -39.14
C GLU A 101 -25.21 25.30 -38.34
N LEU A 102 -24.84 24.05 -38.60
CA LEU A 102 -25.32 22.90 -37.85
C LEU A 102 -24.59 22.68 -36.51
N LYS A 103 -23.55 23.48 -36.21
CA LYS A 103 -22.83 23.41 -34.95
C LYS A 103 -23.72 23.74 -33.79
N ASP A 104 -23.91 22.76 -32.91
CA ASP A 104 -24.72 22.88 -31.72
C ASP A 104 -23.91 22.75 -30.43
N PHE A 105 -24.58 22.54 -29.32
CA PHE A 105 -23.95 22.31 -28.02
C PHE A 105 -22.97 21.13 -28.04
N TYR A 106 -23.30 20.03 -28.67
CA TYR A 106 -22.47 18.79 -28.66
C TYR A 106 -21.14 19.01 -29.40
N ASN A 107 -21.10 19.85 -30.42
CA ASN A 107 -19.87 20.19 -31.17
C ASN A 107 -18.94 21.15 -30.40
N ARG A 108 -19.50 21.88 -29.40
CA ARG A 108 -18.76 22.86 -28.60
C ARG A 108 -18.40 22.32 -27.21
N PHE A 109 -18.97 21.19 -26.83
CA PHE A 109 -18.78 20.63 -25.49
C PHE A 109 -17.41 19.98 -25.38
N ASP A 110 -16.61 20.43 -24.40
CA ASP A 110 -15.37 19.79 -24.02
C ASP A 110 -15.62 18.91 -22.77
N GLU A 111 -15.40 17.60 -22.90
CA GLU A 111 -15.56 16.61 -21.82
C GLU A 111 -14.69 16.94 -20.59
N ALA A 112 -13.56 17.65 -20.77
CA ALA A 112 -12.70 18.08 -19.67
C ALA A 112 -13.26 19.30 -18.92
N THR A 113 -14.30 19.97 -19.43
CA THR A 113 -14.89 21.13 -18.76
C THR A 113 -15.57 20.72 -17.46
N VAL A 114 -15.17 21.37 -16.35
CA VAL A 114 -15.78 21.18 -15.05
C VAL A 114 -17.05 22.03 -14.95
N LEU A 115 -18.17 21.37 -14.76
CA LEU A 115 -19.47 22.04 -14.60
C LEU A 115 -19.70 22.43 -13.13
N PRO A 116 -20.50 23.47 -12.84
CA PRO A 116 -20.86 23.85 -11.48
C PRO A 116 -21.55 22.70 -10.70
N SER A 117 -22.30 21.85 -11.39
CA SER A 117 -22.92 20.66 -10.82
C SER A 117 -21.89 19.63 -10.32
N ASP A 118 -20.77 19.49 -11.03
CA ASP A 118 -19.70 18.56 -10.65
C ASP A 118 -18.99 19.06 -9.41
N THR A 119 -18.66 20.35 -9.37
CA THR A 119 -18.06 20.99 -8.20
C THR A 119 -18.94 20.82 -6.96
N LYS A 120 -20.24 21.05 -7.09
CA LYS A 120 -21.18 20.90 -5.98
C LYS A 120 -21.26 19.46 -5.47
N LYS A 121 -21.24 18.47 -6.36
CA LYS A 121 -21.18 17.04 -5.97
C LYS A 121 -19.88 16.71 -5.21
N PHE A 122 -18.77 17.24 -5.67
CA PHE A 122 -17.48 17.03 -5.01
C PHE A 122 -17.43 17.70 -3.64
N GLU A 123 -17.92 18.94 -3.50
CA GLU A 123 -18.01 19.61 -2.21
C GLU A 123 -18.89 18.85 -1.20
N THR A 124 -19.98 18.25 -1.68
CA THR A 124 -20.84 17.40 -0.84
C THR A 124 -20.09 16.17 -0.35
N LEU A 125 -19.37 15.48 -1.25
CA LEU A 125 -18.52 14.34 -0.89
C LEU A 125 -17.47 14.72 0.15
N VAL A 126 -16.76 15.84 -0.04
CA VAL A 126 -15.76 16.32 0.91
C VAL A 126 -16.35 16.57 2.29
N LYS A 127 -17.57 17.13 2.36
CA LYS A 127 -18.29 17.33 3.63
C LYS A 127 -18.63 16.00 4.32
N GLU A 128 -19.07 15.01 3.56
CA GLU A 128 -19.37 13.66 4.09
C GLU A 128 -18.12 12.98 4.64
N LEU A 129 -17.02 12.97 3.88
CA LEU A 129 -15.75 12.40 4.33
C LEU A 129 -15.20 13.10 5.58
N THR A 130 -15.38 14.40 5.68
CA THR A 130 -14.97 15.15 6.88
C THR A 130 -15.78 14.73 8.12
N LYS A 131 -17.07 14.42 7.97
CA LYS A 131 -17.88 13.86 9.06
C LYS A 131 -17.38 12.50 9.51
N ASP A 132 -16.93 11.68 8.56
CA ASP A 132 -16.38 10.34 8.81
C ASP A 132 -14.91 10.37 9.27
N LYS A 133 -14.37 11.55 9.58
CA LYS A 133 -12.99 11.78 10.03
C LYS A 133 -11.92 11.33 9.01
N ILE A 134 -12.28 11.22 7.73
CA ILE A 134 -11.33 10.92 6.65
C ILE A 134 -10.70 12.22 6.18
N PRO A 135 -9.37 12.38 6.23
CA PRO A 135 -8.72 13.61 5.80
C PRO A 135 -8.96 13.86 4.30
N PRO A 136 -9.56 15.01 3.91
CA PRO A 136 -9.78 15.33 2.49
C PRO A 136 -8.47 15.43 1.67
N ALA A 137 -7.34 15.63 2.34
CA ALA A 137 -6.03 15.62 1.71
C ALA A 137 -5.70 14.28 1.02
N LEU A 138 -6.25 13.16 1.50
CA LEU A 138 -6.10 11.85 0.85
C LEU A 138 -6.67 11.84 -0.57
N LEU A 139 -7.76 12.57 -0.83
CA LEU A 139 -8.36 12.66 -2.15
C LEU A 139 -7.49 13.41 -3.18
N LYS A 140 -6.56 14.23 -2.72
CA LYS A 140 -5.66 14.99 -3.59
C LYS A 140 -4.43 14.18 -4.03
N THR A 141 -4.25 13.00 -3.48
CA THR A 141 -3.10 12.14 -3.79
C THR A 141 -3.53 10.98 -4.66
N VAL A 142 -3.14 11.00 -5.95
CA VAL A 142 -3.22 9.82 -6.80
C VAL A 142 -2.08 8.90 -6.38
N ARG A 143 -2.37 7.98 -5.46
CA ARG A 143 -1.40 7.00 -4.94
C ARG A 143 -1.97 5.60 -5.04
N ASN A 144 -1.08 4.67 -5.34
CA ASN A 144 -1.37 3.25 -5.21
C ASN A 144 -1.08 2.81 -3.77
N PHE A 145 -1.97 2.03 -3.23
CA PHE A 145 -1.80 1.35 -1.95
C PHE A 145 -1.75 -0.14 -2.21
N TYR A 146 -0.86 -0.81 -1.52
CA TYR A 146 -0.72 -2.25 -1.62
C TYR A 146 -1.05 -2.87 -0.27
N LEU A 147 -2.01 -3.79 -0.27
CA LEU A 147 -2.30 -4.65 0.87
C LEU A 147 -1.57 -5.96 0.65
N VAL A 148 -0.64 -6.26 1.54
CA VAL A 148 0.13 -7.50 1.54
C VAL A 148 -0.45 -8.39 2.62
N GLU A 149 -0.97 -9.55 2.23
CA GLU A 149 -1.55 -10.54 3.13
C GLU A 149 -0.52 -11.66 3.37
N LEU A 150 -0.19 -11.88 4.63
CA LEU A 150 0.78 -12.87 5.06
C LEU A 150 0.13 -13.86 6.01
N SER A 151 0.47 -15.14 5.89
CA SER A 151 0.06 -16.20 6.83
C SER A 151 1.27 -16.88 7.45
N ASN A 152 1.18 -17.18 8.73
CA ASN A 152 2.14 -18.03 9.42
C ASN A 152 1.60 -19.48 9.44
N LEU A 153 2.07 -20.30 8.53
CA LEU A 153 1.64 -21.69 8.39
C LEU A 153 2.38 -22.63 9.34
N GLY A 154 3.61 -22.31 9.67
CA GLY A 154 4.47 -23.16 10.52
C GLY A 154 4.31 -22.94 12.02
N GLY A 155 3.64 -21.86 12.41
CA GLY A 155 3.40 -21.50 13.82
C GLY A 155 4.55 -20.73 14.47
N LEU A 156 5.79 -20.90 14.03
CA LEU A 156 6.93 -20.19 14.61
C LEU A 156 6.86 -18.70 14.25
N VAL A 157 6.76 -17.86 15.28
CA VAL A 157 6.69 -16.41 15.14
C VAL A 157 8.08 -15.86 14.82
N MET A 158 8.17 -15.07 13.75
CA MET A 158 9.43 -14.44 13.30
C MET A 158 9.18 -13.06 12.70
N PRO A 159 10.17 -12.15 12.75
CA PRO A 159 10.15 -10.92 11.98
C PRO A 159 10.09 -11.22 10.48
N VAL A 160 9.43 -10.36 9.72
CA VAL A 160 9.33 -10.48 8.27
C VAL A 160 10.07 -9.32 7.61
N ILE A 161 10.90 -9.62 6.63
CA ILE A 161 11.59 -8.63 5.81
C ILE A 161 11.00 -8.71 4.41
N LEU A 162 10.34 -7.63 3.99
CA LEU A 162 9.80 -7.50 2.65
C LEU A 162 10.71 -6.60 1.83
N LYS A 163 11.15 -7.07 0.69
CA LYS A 163 11.83 -6.28 -0.32
C LYS A 163 10.83 -5.93 -1.41
N VAL A 164 10.67 -4.64 -1.67
CA VAL A 164 9.82 -4.11 -2.73
C VAL A 164 10.71 -3.55 -3.83
N ASP A 165 10.59 -4.10 -5.03
CA ASP A 165 11.29 -3.59 -6.21
C ASP A 165 10.28 -2.81 -7.06
N TYR A 166 10.56 -1.52 -7.29
CA TYR A 166 9.71 -0.63 -8.07
C TYR A 166 10.06 -0.66 -9.56
N THR A 167 9.11 -0.29 -10.40
CA THR A 167 9.30 -0.26 -11.87
C THR A 167 10.31 0.78 -12.35
N ASP A 168 10.61 1.78 -11.53
CA ASP A 168 11.65 2.78 -11.79
C ASP A 168 13.07 2.31 -11.42
N GLY A 169 13.20 1.07 -10.94
CA GLY A 169 14.45 0.46 -10.51
C GLY A 169 14.85 0.77 -9.07
N SER A 170 14.08 1.57 -8.34
CA SER A 170 14.29 1.78 -6.91
C SER A 170 13.84 0.56 -6.10
N THR A 171 14.45 0.37 -4.93
CA THR A 171 14.12 -0.72 -4.02
C THR A 171 13.89 -0.20 -2.61
N GLU A 172 12.95 -0.81 -1.91
CA GLU A 172 12.65 -0.50 -0.51
C GLU A 172 12.64 -1.79 0.32
N GLU A 173 13.21 -1.76 1.51
CA GLU A 173 13.18 -2.86 2.46
C GLU A 173 12.31 -2.47 3.65
N LEU A 174 11.23 -3.21 3.86
CA LEU A 174 10.32 -3.05 4.98
C LEU A 174 10.58 -4.15 5.99
N ARG A 175 10.94 -3.76 7.21
CA ARG A 175 11.17 -4.69 8.32
C ARG A 175 9.96 -4.66 9.25
N LEU A 176 9.26 -5.77 9.28
CA LEU A 176 8.09 -5.97 10.13
C LEU A 176 8.51 -6.77 11.37
N PRO A 177 8.29 -6.27 12.57
CA PRO A 177 8.67 -6.97 13.79
C PRO A 177 7.80 -8.20 14.01
N ALA A 178 8.25 -9.11 14.90
CA ALA A 178 7.54 -10.36 15.19
C ALA A 178 6.13 -10.15 15.76
N GLU A 179 5.86 -8.98 16.33
CA GLU A 179 4.58 -8.57 16.91
C GLU A 179 3.45 -8.49 15.89
N ILE A 180 3.73 -8.45 14.59
CA ILE A 180 2.69 -8.51 13.54
C ILE A 180 1.85 -9.79 13.63
N TRP A 181 2.38 -10.85 14.24
CA TRP A 181 1.70 -12.12 14.43
C TRP A 181 0.85 -12.18 15.70
N ARG A 182 0.85 -11.12 16.52
CA ARG A 182 -0.06 -11.05 17.66
C ARG A 182 -1.48 -10.88 17.15
N VAL A 183 -2.35 -11.79 17.57
CA VAL A 183 -3.79 -11.66 17.36
C VAL A 183 -4.31 -10.85 18.53
N ASP A 184 -4.85 -9.66 18.24
CA ASP A 184 -5.60 -8.91 19.26
C ASP A 184 -6.93 -9.64 19.50
N ASN A 185 -7.11 -10.16 20.73
CA ASN A 185 -8.34 -10.79 21.17
C ASN A 185 -9.34 -9.73 21.63
#